data_8bf5bdfd78c8ba2d32224494dcd87a6b
#
_entry.id   8bf5bdfd78c8ba2d32224494dcd87a6b
#
_cell.length_a   1.000
_cell.length_b   1.000
_cell.length_c   1.000
_cell.angle_alpha   90.00
_cell.angle_beta   90.00
_cell.angle_gamma   90.00
#
_symmetry.space_group_name_H-M   'P 1'
#
loop_
_entity.id
_entity.type
_entity.pdbx_description
1 polymer ?
#
loop_
_entity_poly.entity_id
_entity_poly.type
_entity_poly.pdbx_seq_one_letter_code
_entity_poly.pdbx_strand_id
1 'polypeptide(L)' 'MSQIELTQMLRDNYKKMLLTKKEIARELGVSEASIDRLRKNRELDSKKVLGQIMFPIDEVARYLVEL' A
#
# COMPACT_ATOMS: atom_id res chain seq x y z
N MET A 1 4.45 10.89 12.52
CA MET A 1 3.05 10.48 12.28
C MET A 1 2.91 9.01 12.63
N SER A 2 1.86 8.65 13.35
CA SER A 2 1.62 7.27 13.73
C SER A 2 1.01 6.48 12.57
N GLN A 3 1.10 5.14 12.63
CA GLN A 3 0.49 4.27 11.63
C GLN A 3 -1.03 4.46 11.60
N ILE A 4 -1.65 4.65 12.77
CA ILE A 4 -3.11 4.85 12.85
C ILE A 4 -3.51 6.14 12.14
N GLU A 5 -2.81 7.22 12.39
CA GLU A 5 -3.10 8.50 11.74
C GLU A 5 -2.93 8.40 10.23
N LEU A 6 -1.85 7.78 9.78
CA LEU A 6 -1.57 7.64 8.36
C LEU A 6 -2.60 6.74 7.69
N THR A 7 -3.02 5.66 8.37
CA THR A 7 -4.08 4.78 7.87
C THR A 7 -5.38 5.55 7.66
N GLN A 8 -5.74 6.42 8.61
CA GLN A 8 -6.95 7.23 8.50
C GLN A 8 -6.87 8.22 7.35
N MET A 9 -5.72 8.87 7.18
CA MET A 9 -5.51 9.79 6.06
C MET A 9 -5.63 9.10 4.71
N LEU A 10 -5.03 7.94 4.57
CA LEU A 10 -5.11 7.17 3.33
C LEU A 10 -6.54 6.71 3.06
N ARG A 11 -7.24 6.26 4.09
CA ARG A 11 -8.63 5.83 3.98
C ARG A 11 -9.52 6.99 3.54
N ASP A 12 -9.31 8.17 4.11
CA ASP A 12 -10.10 9.36 3.76
C ASP A 12 -9.85 9.78 2.31
N ASN A 13 -8.60 9.68 1.85
CA ASN A 13 -8.24 10.02 0.48
C ASN A 13 -8.82 9.06 -0.53
N TYR A 14 -8.68 7.77 -0.28
CA TYR A 14 -9.07 6.74 -1.27
C TYR A 14 -10.47 6.20 -1.03
N LYS A 15 -11.03 6.35 0.18
CA LYS A 15 -12.38 5.91 0.56
C LYS A 15 -12.60 4.42 0.29
N LYS A 16 -11.55 3.62 0.49
CA LYS A 16 -11.61 2.17 0.35
C LYS A 16 -10.49 1.53 1.20
N MET A 17 -10.60 0.23 1.41
CA MET A 17 -9.72 -0.50 2.32
C MET A 17 -8.49 -1.08 1.64
N LEU A 18 -8.53 -1.26 0.33
CA LEU A 18 -7.47 -1.89 -0.45
C LEU A 18 -7.06 -0.98 -1.59
N LEU A 19 -5.75 -0.89 -1.83
CA LEU A 19 -5.21 -0.10 -2.93
C LEU A 19 -4.62 -1.02 -4.00
N THR A 20 -4.71 -0.59 -5.25
CA THR A 20 -4.06 -1.30 -6.36
C THR A 20 -2.57 -0.99 -6.37
N LYS A 21 -1.81 -1.82 -7.08
CA LYS A 21 -0.39 -1.59 -7.29
C LYS A 21 -0.15 -0.20 -7.89
N LYS A 22 -0.97 0.18 -8.85
CA LYS A 22 -0.86 1.48 -9.54
C LYS A 22 -1.08 2.63 -8.56
N GLU A 23 -2.07 2.51 -7.69
CA GLU A 23 -2.35 3.54 -6.70
C GLU A 23 -1.21 3.72 -5.71
N ILE A 24 -0.63 2.61 -5.23
CA ILE A 24 0.50 2.66 -4.31
C ILE A 24 1.74 3.24 -4.99
N ALA A 25 2.00 2.82 -6.23
CA ALA A 25 3.14 3.33 -6.98
C ALA A 25 3.04 4.86 -7.11
N ARG A 26 1.86 5.36 -7.39
CA ARG A 26 1.62 6.79 -7.49
C ARG A 26 1.83 7.48 -6.15
N GLU A 27 1.30 6.88 -5.08
CA GLU A 27 1.41 7.46 -3.73
C GLU A 27 2.85 7.55 -3.27
N LEU A 28 3.65 6.53 -3.56
CA LEU A 28 5.06 6.49 -3.17
C LEU A 28 5.99 7.18 -4.17
N GLY A 29 5.48 7.55 -5.32
CA GLY A 29 6.30 8.18 -6.37
C GLY A 29 7.30 7.23 -7.00
N VAL A 30 6.94 5.95 -7.14
CA VAL A 30 7.82 4.93 -7.70
C VAL A 30 7.10 4.17 -8.81
N SER A 31 7.83 3.30 -9.52
CA SER A 31 7.23 2.48 -10.57
C SER A 31 6.48 1.30 -9.99
N GLU A 32 5.56 0.74 -10.78
CA GLU A 32 4.86 -0.49 -10.36
C GLU A 32 5.83 -1.65 -10.21
N ALA A 33 6.91 -1.67 -10.99
CA ALA A 33 7.95 -2.69 -10.85
C ALA A 33 8.61 -2.61 -9.46
N SER A 34 8.79 -1.41 -8.93
CA SER A 34 9.33 -1.23 -7.58
C SER A 34 8.38 -1.79 -6.52
N ILE A 35 7.07 -1.60 -6.71
CA ILE A 35 6.07 -2.17 -5.81
C ILE A 35 6.11 -3.70 -5.86
N ASP A 36 6.23 -4.27 -7.05
CA ASP A 36 6.37 -5.72 -7.19
C ASP A 36 7.60 -6.25 -6.46
N ARG A 37 8.70 -5.50 -6.52
CA ARG A 37 9.93 -5.89 -5.82
C ARG A 37 9.72 -5.90 -4.31
N LEU A 38 9.07 -4.85 -3.77
CA LEU A 38 8.76 -4.78 -2.34
C LEU A 38 7.88 -5.95 -1.91
N ARG A 39 6.90 -6.31 -2.73
CA ARG A 39 6.01 -7.42 -2.45
C ARG A 39 6.76 -8.75 -2.45
N LYS A 40 7.60 -8.98 -3.47
CA LYS A 40 8.37 -10.22 -3.60
C LYS A 40 9.38 -10.36 -2.47
N ASN A 41 9.95 -9.27 -1.99
CA ASN A 41 10.89 -9.26 -0.88
C ASN A 41 10.20 -9.30 0.48
N ARG A 42 8.87 -9.36 0.50
CA ARG A 42 8.05 -9.40 1.72
C ARG A 42 8.20 -8.16 2.60
N GLU A 43 8.58 -7.05 1.98
CA GLU A 43 8.63 -5.76 2.67
C GLU A 43 7.27 -5.09 2.70
N LEU A 44 6.38 -5.48 1.79
CA LEU A 44 5.03 -4.94 1.69
C LEU A 44 4.08 -6.10 1.41
N ASP A 45 3.24 -6.42 2.38
CA ASP A 45 2.29 -7.53 2.25
C ASP A 45 1.13 -7.15 1.34
N SER A 46 0.62 -8.13 0.62
CA SER A 46 -0.47 -7.95 -0.31
C SER A 46 -1.50 -9.06 -0.14
N LYS A 47 -2.67 -8.86 -0.75
CA LYS A 47 -3.72 -9.87 -0.82
C LYS A 47 -4.16 -10.02 -2.26
N LYS A 48 -4.54 -11.24 -2.63
CA LYS A 48 -5.06 -11.50 -3.96
C LYS A 48 -6.58 -11.52 -3.90
N VAL A 49 -7.20 -10.59 -4.60
CA VAL A 49 -8.66 -10.46 -4.62
C VAL A 49 -9.13 -10.62 -6.05
N LEU A 50 -9.88 -11.70 -6.32
CA LEU A 50 -10.39 -11.99 -7.66
C LEU A 50 -9.28 -11.97 -8.73
N GLY A 51 -8.13 -12.54 -8.38
CA GLY A 51 -6.99 -12.60 -9.30
C GLY A 51 -6.13 -11.36 -9.36
N GLN A 52 -6.51 -10.29 -8.67
CA GLN A 52 -5.78 -9.03 -8.67
C GLN A 52 -5.01 -8.83 -7.36
N ILE A 53 -3.77 -8.39 -7.46
CA ILE A 53 -2.94 -8.08 -6.29
C ILE A 53 -3.39 -6.74 -5.72
N MET A 54 -3.78 -6.74 -4.44
CA MET A 54 -4.24 -5.56 -3.73
C MET A 54 -3.44 -5.40 -2.44
N PHE A 55 -3.35 -4.18 -1.94
CA PHE A 55 -2.57 -3.83 -0.75
C PHE A 55 -3.48 -3.20 0.30
N PRO A 56 -3.61 -3.81 1.49
CA PRO A 56 -4.40 -3.20 2.56
C PRO A 56 -3.82 -1.84 2.94
N ILE A 57 -4.69 -0.88 3.21
CA ILE A 57 -4.27 0.48 3.56
C ILE A 57 -3.40 0.49 4.82
N ASP A 58 -3.74 -0.31 5.82
CA ASP A 58 -2.95 -0.37 7.05
C ASP A 58 -1.54 -0.89 6.80
N GLU A 59 -1.37 -1.80 5.83
CA GLU A 59 -0.06 -2.31 5.45
C GLU A 59 0.78 -1.23 4.76
N VAL A 60 0.15 -0.43 3.91
CA VAL A 60 0.82 0.70 3.25
C VAL A 60 1.26 1.71 4.31
N ALA A 61 0.38 2.00 5.27
CA ALA A 61 0.69 2.93 6.36
C ALA A 61 1.86 2.40 7.20
N ARG A 62 1.86 1.10 7.52
CA ARG A 62 2.96 0.48 8.26
C ARG A 62 4.30 0.67 7.54
N TYR A 63 4.33 0.40 6.25
CA TYR A 63 5.54 0.54 5.45
C TYR A 63 6.06 1.98 5.48
N LEU A 64 5.17 2.94 5.30
CA LEU A 64 5.55 4.36 5.30
C LEU A 64 6.09 4.83 6.64
N VAL A 65 5.53 4.34 7.73
CA VAL A 65 5.98 4.69 9.08
C VAL A 65 7.35 4.09 9.40
N GLU A 66 7.64 2.90 8.85
CA GLU A 66 8.89 2.20 9.11
C GLU A 66 10.04 2.59 8.17
N LEU A 67 9.77 3.47 7.23
CA LEU A 67 10.81 3.92 6.29
C LEU A 67 11.97 4.65 6.97
#